data_b8b8274f0047dd4cca1dc634a87ec6dc
#
_entry.id   b8b8274f0047dd4cca1dc634a87ec6dc
#
_cell.length_a   1.000
_cell.length_b   1.000
_cell.length_c   1.000
_cell.angle_alpha   90.00
_cell.angle_beta   90.00
_cell.angle_gamma   90.00
#
_symmetry.space_group_name_H-M   'P 1'
#
loop_
_entity.id
_entity.type
_entity.pdbx_description
1 polymer ?
#
loop_
_entity_poly.entity_id
_entity_poly.type
_entity_poly.pdbx_seq_one_letter_code
_entity_poly.pdbx_strand_id
1 'polypeptide(L)'
;KDPLADQWEVVELPAIFEDDTPCWPEYWSIEDLTAVKASIPPMKWNAQYQQNPTGDENAIVPREWWKRWESERVPNLQYVIQSYDTAFSKRESADYSAITTWGVFYPEEDGGSPALILLDSKKGRWDFPELKRIAFEEYKFWEPDTVIVEAKASGTPLTQEMRQVGIPVVNFTPSRGNDKVTRLHSVSPLFEAGMVYAPDKTWADELIEEMAAFPNGEFDDLVDSGKTLELVRSKY
;
A
#
# COMPACT_ATOMS: atom_id res chain seq x y z
N LYS A 1 -6.14 -17.50 16.65
CA LYS A 1 -6.36 -16.83 17.96
C LYS A 1 -5.42 -17.46 18.96
N ASP A 2 -4.59 -16.65 19.65
CA ASP A 2 -3.70 -17.12 20.71
C ASP A 2 -4.57 -17.58 21.89
N PRO A 3 -4.46 -18.84 22.36
CA PRO A 3 -5.25 -19.34 23.47
C PRO A 3 -4.89 -18.70 24.82
N LEU A 4 -3.78 -17.93 24.89
CA LEU A 4 -3.34 -17.19 26.08
C LEU A 4 -3.82 -15.72 26.09
N ALA A 5 -4.47 -15.26 25.03
CA ALA A 5 -5.04 -13.92 24.97
C ALA A 5 -6.36 -13.85 25.75
N ASP A 6 -6.62 -12.69 26.36
CA ASP A 6 -7.90 -12.42 27.03
C ASP A 6 -9.07 -12.67 26.08
N GLN A 7 -10.07 -13.38 26.56
CA GLN A 7 -11.29 -13.61 25.79
C GLN A 7 -12.26 -12.44 26.03
N TRP A 8 -12.51 -11.68 24.97
CA TRP A 8 -13.46 -10.56 24.98
C TRP A 8 -14.82 -11.05 24.50
N GLU A 9 -15.88 -10.68 25.23
CA GLU A 9 -17.23 -10.75 24.70
C GLU A 9 -17.46 -9.52 23.82
N VAL A 10 -17.71 -9.74 22.53
CA VAL A 10 -17.99 -8.66 21.56
C VAL A 10 -19.51 -8.56 21.45
N VAL A 11 -20.06 -7.40 21.80
CA VAL A 11 -21.47 -7.07 21.62
C VAL A 11 -21.58 -6.10 20.46
N GLU A 12 -22.24 -6.51 19.38
CA GLU A 12 -22.51 -5.67 18.21
C GLU A 12 -23.96 -5.19 18.24
N LEU A 13 -24.14 -3.86 18.10
CA LEU A 13 -25.44 -3.20 18.07
C LEU A 13 -25.54 -2.37 16.79
N PRO A 14 -25.72 -3.02 15.61
CA PRO A 14 -25.84 -2.32 14.35
C PRO A 14 -27.09 -1.42 14.34
N ALA A 15 -27.03 -0.27 13.70
CA ALA A 15 -28.18 0.66 13.63
C ALA A 15 -29.40 0.04 12.95
N ILE A 16 -29.17 -0.87 11.99
CA ILE A 16 -30.20 -1.67 11.32
C ILE A 16 -29.77 -3.14 11.40
N PHE A 17 -30.63 -3.98 11.95
CA PHE A 17 -30.40 -5.44 12.01
C PHE A 17 -30.64 -6.10 10.64
N GLU A 18 -30.28 -7.40 10.51
CA GLU A 18 -30.47 -8.18 9.28
C GLU A 18 -31.91 -8.33 8.84
N ASP A 19 -32.86 -8.17 9.75
CA ASP A 19 -34.30 -8.22 9.49
C ASP A 19 -34.90 -6.85 9.13
N ASP A 20 -34.05 -5.86 8.80
CA ASP A 20 -34.41 -4.47 8.50
C ASP A 20 -35.09 -3.71 9.65
N THR A 21 -34.92 -4.16 10.90
CA THR A 21 -35.42 -3.45 12.07
C THR A 21 -34.36 -2.50 12.64
N PRO A 22 -34.72 -1.28 13.07
CA PRO A 22 -33.80 -0.39 13.77
C PRO A 22 -33.41 -0.94 15.14
N CYS A 23 -32.15 -0.80 15.51
CA CYS A 23 -31.66 -1.17 16.85
C CYS A 23 -32.34 -0.37 17.97
N TRP A 24 -32.76 0.85 17.69
CA TRP A 24 -33.44 1.74 18.66
C TRP A 24 -34.64 2.45 18.03
N PRO A 25 -35.76 1.70 17.81
CA PRO A 25 -36.91 2.20 17.05
C PRO A 25 -37.63 3.38 17.68
N GLU A 26 -37.52 3.60 19.03
CA GLU A 26 -38.10 4.74 19.72
C GLU A 26 -37.38 6.06 19.41
N TYR A 27 -36.15 6.00 18.91
CA TYR A 27 -35.34 7.18 18.62
C TYR A 27 -35.08 7.35 17.10
N TRP A 28 -34.84 6.27 16.37
CA TRP A 28 -34.56 6.28 14.94
C TRP A 28 -35.57 5.42 14.18
N SER A 29 -36.30 6.02 13.24
CA SER A 29 -37.07 5.24 12.27
C SER A 29 -36.20 4.63 11.20
N ILE A 30 -36.68 3.61 10.49
CA ILE A 30 -35.96 3.02 9.36
C ILE A 30 -35.79 4.03 8.24
N GLU A 31 -36.78 4.94 8.04
CA GLU A 31 -36.72 6.01 7.06
C GLU A 31 -35.60 7.00 7.37
N ASP A 32 -35.45 7.42 8.64
CA ASP A 32 -34.41 8.32 9.07
C ASP A 32 -33.02 7.69 8.89
N LEU A 33 -32.85 6.44 9.29
CA LEU A 33 -31.60 5.70 9.12
C LEU A 33 -31.23 5.51 7.65
N THR A 34 -32.23 5.24 6.79
CA THR A 34 -32.03 5.15 5.36
C THR A 34 -31.62 6.48 4.74
N ALA A 35 -32.19 7.58 5.18
CA ALA A 35 -31.79 8.93 4.75
C ALA A 35 -30.36 9.27 5.18
N VAL A 36 -29.95 8.93 6.41
CA VAL A 36 -28.58 9.07 6.88
C VAL A 36 -27.63 8.21 6.05
N LYS A 37 -27.98 6.94 5.81
CA LYS A 37 -27.18 6.03 4.98
C LYS A 37 -26.94 6.59 3.58
N ALA A 38 -27.94 7.20 2.97
CA ALA A 38 -27.83 7.82 1.66
C ALA A 38 -26.99 9.12 1.66
N SER A 39 -26.83 9.78 2.82
CA SER A 39 -26.15 11.08 2.94
C SER A 39 -24.66 10.98 3.30
N ILE A 40 -24.16 9.81 3.71
CA ILE A 40 -22.77 9.60 4.12
C ILE A 40 -22.11 8.49 3.31
N PRO A 41 -20.76 8.50 3.19
CA PRO A 41 -20.04 7.42 2.51
C PRO A 41 -20.36 6.04 3.11
N PRO A 42 -20.52 4.98 2.29
CA PRO A 42 -20.84 3.61 2.75
C PRO A 42 -19.92 3.11 3.87
N MET A 43 -18.62 3.36 3.75
CA MET A 43 -17.63 2.99 4.76
C MET A 43 -17.91 3.64 6.11
N LYS A 44 -18.27 4.94 6.11
CA LYS A 44 -18.60 5.66 7.34
C LYS A 44 -19.91 5.12 7.94
N TRP A 45 -20.87 4.78 7.11
CA TRP A 45 -22.08 4.09 7.52
C TRP A 45 -21.75 2.75 8.18
N ASN A 46 -21.00 1.88 7.50
CA ASN A 46 -20.65 0.55 8.01
C ASN A 46 -19.87 0.63 9.33
N ALA A 47 -18.85 1.50 9.41
CA ALA A 47 -18.04 1.62 10.61
C ALA A 47 -18.79 2.21 11.82
N GLN A 48 -19.54 3.30 11.61
CA GLN A 48 -20.11 4.08 12.71
C GLN A 48 -21.54 3.65 13.08
N TYR A 49 -22.34 3.23 12.09
CA TYR A 49 -23.73 2.86 12.30
C TYR A 49 -23.95 1.36 12.34
N GLN A 50 -23.28 0.59 11.48
CA GLN A 50 -23.42 -0.87 11.47
C GLN A 50 -22.40 -1.59 12.36
N GLN A 51 -21.50 -0.87 13.01
CA GLN A 51 -20.41 -1.41 13.85
C GLN A 51 -19.56 -2.49 13.13
N ASN A 52 -19.60 -2.44 11.80
CA ASN A 52 -18.83 -3.31 10.93
C ASN A 52 -17.85 -2.45 10.10
N PRO A 53 -16.67 -2.13 10.64
CA PRO A 53 -15.65 -1.36 9.92
C PRO A 53 -15.01 -2.22 8.83
N THR A 54 -15.78 -2.55 7.79
CA THR A 54 -15.26 -3.23 6.62
C THR A 54 -14.41 -2.25 5.83
N GLY A 55 -13.08 -2.38 5.94
CA GLY A 55 -12.11 -1.54 5.24
C GLY A 55 -12.14 -1.73 3.73
N ASP A 56 -12.70 -2.82 3.23
CA ASP A 56 -12.52 -3.26 1.86
C ASP A 56 -13.54 -2.71 0.85
N GLU A 57 -14.77 -2.38 1.25
CA GLU A 57 -15.82 -1.92 0.33
C GLU A 57 -15.51 -0.56 -0.35
N ASN A 58 -14.56 0.21 0.17
CA ASN A 58 -14.09 1.48 -0.40
C ASN A 58 -12.58 1.54 -0.59
N ALA A 59 -11.90 0.40 -0.50
CA ALA A 59 -10.49 0.33 -0.81
C ALA A 59 -10.25 0.71 -2.28
N ILE A 60 -9.29 1.59 -2.55
CA ILE A 60 -8.90 1.91 -3.92
C ILE A 60 -8.26 0.69 -4.59
N VAL A 61 -7.56 -0.12 -3.79
CA VAL A 61 -6.97 -1.40 -4.19
C VAL A 61 -7.37 -2.46 -3.17
N PRO A 62 -8.48 -3.18 -3.41
CA PRO A 62 -8.90 -4.28 -2.55
C PRO A 62 -7.87 -5.42 -2.49
N ARG A 63 -7.82 -6.15 -1.37
CA ARG A 63 -6.90 -7.29 -1.17
C ARG A 63 -7.04 -8.36 -2.23
N GLU A 64 -8.25 -8.67 -2.62
CA GLU A 64 -8.57 -9.69 -3.60
C GLU A 64 -8.05 -9.40 -5.02
N TRP A 65 -7.65 -8.18 -5.32
CA TRP A 65 -7.03 -7.83 -6.60
C TRP A 65 -5.56 -8.21 -6.68
N TRP A 66 -4.93 -8.50 -5.55
CA TRP A 66 -3.57 -9.00 -5.51
C TRP A 66 -3.52 -10.47 -5.91
N LYS A 67 -2.65 -10.82 -6.82
CA LYS A 67 -2.36 -12.21 -7.17
C LYS A 67 -1.28 -12.76 -6.23
N ARG A 68 -1.52 -13.96 -5.69
CA ARG A 68 -0.49 -14.64 -4.90
C ARG A 68 0.49 -15.33 -5.81
N TRP A 69 1.79 -15.11 -5.52
CA TRP A 69 2.87 -15.81 -6.16
C TRP A 69 3.21 -17.05 -5.33
N GLU A 70 2.82 -18.21 -5.81
CA GLU A 70 2.91 -19.48 -5.06
C GLU A 70 4.30 -20.13 -5.13
N SER A 71 5.14 -19.73 -6.10
CA SER A 71 6.48 -20.30 -6.24
C SER A 71 7.47 -19.67 -5.25
N GLU A 72 8.32 -20.50 -4.66
CA GLU A 72 9.43 -20.02 -3.82
C GLU A 72 10.51 -19.27 -4.64
N ARG A 73 10.56 -19.51 -5.95
CA ARG A 73 11.52 -18.87 -6.86
C ARG A 73 10.88 -17.62 -7.45
N VAL A 74 11.67 -16.55 -7.46
CA VAL A 74 11.33 -15.33 -8.19
C VAL A 74 11.23 -15.64 -9.69
N PRO A 75 10.23 -15.09 -10.42
CA PRO A 75 10.13 -15.28 -11.86
C PRO A 75 11.34 -14.69 -12.60
N ASN A 76 11.47 -15.00 -13.88
CA ASN A 76 12.49 -14.37 -14.72
C ASN A 76 12.15 -12.88 -14.91
N LEU A 77 12.91 -12.01 -14.24
CA LEU A 77 12.67 -10.58 -14.24
C LEU A 77 13.29 -9.92 -15.48
N GLN A 78 12.51 -9.05 -16.11
CA GLN A 78 12.98 -8.20 -17.20
C GLN A 78 13.55 -6.87 -16.68
N TYR A 79 13.05 -6.42 -15.53
CA TYR A 79 13.41 -5.13 -14.96
C TYR A 79 13.15 -5.13 -13.45
N VAL A 80 14.04 -4.54 -12.67
CA VAL A 80 13.92 -4.38 -11.22
C VAL A 80 13.91 -2.90 -10.86
N ILE A 81 12.98 -2.48 -10.02
CA ILE A 81 12.82 -1.10 -9.59
C ILE A 81 12.77 -1.06 -8.07
N GLN A 82 13.52 -0.14 -7.48
CA GLN A 82 13.39 0.19 -6.06
C GLN A 82 12.81 1.60 -5.88
N SER A 83 11.85 1.72 -4.97
CA SER A 83 11.24 2.99 -4.59
C SER A 83 11.52 3.31 -3.13
N TYR A 84 11.89 4.56 -2.88
CA TYR A 84 12.23 5.08 -1.56
C TYR A 84 11.30 6.24 -1.21
N ASP A 85 10.53 6.10 -0.15
CA ASP A 85 9.95 7.21 0.59
C ASP A 85 10.76 7.42 1.86
N THR A 86 11.28 8.62 2.06
CA THR A 86 12.29 8.86 3.11
C THR A 86 11.81 9.87 4.13
N ALA A 87 11.98 9.54 5.42
CA ALA A 87 11.88 10.44 6.55
C ALA A 87 13.16 10.32 7.39
N PHE A 88 13.67 11.44 7.92
CA PHE A 88 14.91 11.44 8.71
C PHE A 88 14.63 11.71 10.19
N SER A 89 14.02 10.77 10.89
CA SER A 89 13.88 10.92 12.33
C SER A 89 13.69 9.60 13.04
N LYS A 90 14.38 9.40 14.15
CA LYS A 90 14.18 8.28 15.08
C LYS A 90 13.13 8.58 16.15
N ARG A 91 12.47 9.76 16.13
CA ARG A 91 11.47 10.12 17.14
C ARG A 91 10.22 9.26 16.93
N GLU A 92 9.60 8.82 18.01
CA GLU A 92 8.36 8.02 17.97
C GLU A 92 7.20 8.70 17.22
N SER A 93 7.21 10.03 17.17
CA SER A 93 6.24 10.86 16.45
C SER A 93 6.62 11.17 14.99
N ALA A 94 7.68 10.56 14.45
CA ALA A 94 8.15 10.83 13.10
C ALA A 94 7.59 9.81 12.11
N ASP A 95 7.42 10.24 10.86
CA ASP A 95 7.04 9.39 9.75
C ASP A 95 8.06 8.26 9.53
N TYR A 96 7.60 7.14 9.01
CA TYR A 96 8.48 6.04 8.62
C TYR A 96 9.18 6.34 7.30
N SER A 97 10.36 5.76 7.12
CA SER A 97 10.94 5.56 5.80
C SER A 97 10.50 4.21 5.27
N ALA A 98 10.17 4.14 3.99
CA ALA A 98 9.76 2.93 3.31
C ALA A 98 10.62 2.67 2.07
N ILE A 99 10.99 1.42 1.87
CA ILE A 99 11.71 0.93 0.68
C ILE A 99 10.91 -0.23 0.12
N THR A 100 10.55 -0.16 -1.16
CA THR A 100 9.90 -1.28 -1.84
C THR A 100 10.66 -1.65 -3.09
N THR A 101 10.79 -2.96 -3.35
CA THR A 101 11.44 -3.50 -4.54
C THR A 101 10.43 -4.26 -5.38
N TRP A 102 10.39 -3.95 -6.66
CA TRP A 102 9.45 -4.48 -7.61
C TRP A 102 10.16 -5.08 -8.82
N GLY A 103 9.63 -6.20 -9.30
CA GLY A 103 10.08 -6.82 -10.53
C GLY A 103 9.03 -6.73 -11.62
N VAL A 104 9.45 -6.50 -12.86
CA VAL A 104 8.62 -6.63 -14.06
C VAL A 104 8.93 -7.97 -14.70
N PHE A 105 7.91 -8.75 -15.02
CA PHE A 105 8.05 -10.06 -15.63
C PHE A 105 6.88 -10.36 -16.58
N TYR A 106 7.00 -11.38 -17.37
CA TYR A 106 5.92 -11.89 -18.23
C TYR A 106 5.41 -13.20 -17.67
N PRO A 107 4.13 -13.27 -17.21
CA PRO A 107 3.55 -14.52 -16.68
C PRO A 107 3.44 -15.63 -17.70
N GLU A 108 3.27 -15.27 -18.98
CA GLU A 108 3.14 -16.21 -20.10
C GLU A 108 4.44 -16.25 -20.90
N GLU A 109 4.89 -17.47 -21.25
CA GLU A 109 6.14 -17.67 -22.03
C GLU A 109 6.05 -17.07 -23.44
N ASP A 110 4.85 -16.91 -23.99
CA ASP A 110 4.58 -16.42 -25.35
C ASP A 110 4.46 -14.88 -25.47
N GLY A 111 4.84 -14.12 -24.44
CA GLY A 111 4.93 -12.66 -24.51
C GLY A 111 3.60 -11.93 -24.32
N GLY A 112 2.82 -12.34 -23.36
CA GLY A 112 1.62 -11.61 -22.88
C GLY A 112 1.94 -10.22 -22.33
N SER A 113 0.95 -9.60 -21.70
CA SER A 113 1.16 -8.31 -21.04
C SER A 113 2.12 -8.42 -19.85
N PRO A 114 3.01 -7.45 -19.64
CA PRO A 114 3.92 -7.47 -18.50
C PRO A 114 3.14 -7.37 -17.18
N ALA A 115 3.59 -8.11 -16.19
CA ALA A 115 3.07 -8.09 -14.84
C ALA A 115 4.13 -7.60 -13.86
N LEU A 116 3.69 -7.24 -12.66
CA LEU A 116 4.51 -6.75 -11.57
C LEU A 116 4.51 -7.75 -10.42
N ILE A 117 5.66 -7.93 -9.82
CA ILE A 117 5.79 -8.70 -8.58
C ILE A 117 6.48 -7.88 -7.50
N LEU A 118 5.89 -7.84 -6.32
CA LEU A 118 6.53 -7.30 -5.14
C LEU A 118 7.62 -8.26 -4.69
N LEU A 119 8.87 -7.81 -4.68
CA LEU A 119 10.04 -8.61 -4.33
C LEU A 119 10.46 -8.44 -2.87
N ASP A 120 10.35 -7.21 -2.35
CA ASP A 120 10.67 -6.87 -0.97
C ASP A 120 9.98 -5.59 -0.52
N SER A 121 9.78 -5.47 0.79
CA SER A 121 9.26 -4.26 1.44
C SER A 121 9.90 -4.08 2.80
N LYS A 122 10.44 -2.91 3.06
CA LYS A 122 11.04 -2.53 4.34
C LYS A 122 10.51 -1.19 4.81
N LYS A 123 10.16 -1.13 6.07
CA LYS A 123 9.65 0.06 6.73
C LYS A 123 10.34 0.24 8.07
N GLY A 124 10.77 1.46 8.39
CA GLY A 124 11.43 1.72 9.65
C GLY A 124 11.66 3.21 9.92
N ARG A 125 11.95 3.54 11.17
CA ARG A 125 12.36 4.87 11.59
C ARG A 125 13.89 4.90 11.69
N TRP A 126 14.54 5.33 10.62
CA TRP A 126 16.00 5.34 10.49
C TRP A 126 16.53 6.77 10.50
N ASP A 127 17.67 7.00 11.17
CA ASP A 127 18.44 8.21 10.91
C ASP A 127 19.16 8.11 9.55
N PHE A 128 19.72 9.21 9.09
CA PHE A 128 20.33 9.24 7.76
C PHE A 128 21.47 8.24 7.56
N PRO A 129 22.42 8.06 8.51
CA PRO A 129 23.46 7.03 8.39
C PRO A 129 22.90 5.62 8.27
N GLU A 130 21.87 5.31 9.02
CA GLU A 130 21.23 3.99 9.01
C GLU A 130 20.44 3.77 7.72
N LEU A 131 19.63 4.75 7.30
CA LEU A 131 18.91 4.72 6.03
C LEU A 131 19.88 4.56 4.85
N LYS A 132 21.00 5.30 4.85
CA LYS A 132 22.03 5.16 3.82
C LYS A 132 22.59 3.73 3.79
N ARG A 133 22.97 3.16 4.93
CA ARG A 133 23.47 1.79 5.01
C ARG A 133 22.46 0.79 4.44
N ILE A 134 21.21 0.87 4.88
CA ILE A 134 20.13 -0.01 4.42
C ILE A 134 19.93 0.15 2.90
N ALA A 135 19.84 1.39 2.41
CA ALA A 135 19.64 1.65 0.98
C ALA A 135 20.77 1.05 0.12
N PHE A 136 22.03 1.11 0.56
CA PHE A 136 23.15 0.51 -0.16
C PHE A 136 23.15 -1.02 -0.09
N GLU A 137 22.76 -1.61 1.05
CA GLU A 137 22.58 -3.06 1.20
C GLU A 137 21.48 -3.57 0.28
N GLU A 138 20.33 -2.90 0.23
CA GLU A 138 19.21 -3.24 -0.64
C GLU A 138 19.56 -3.10 -2.13
N TYR A 139 20.25 -2.00 -2.49
CA TYR A 139 20.73 -1.82 -3.85
C TYR A 139 21.68 -2.95 -4.27
N LYS A 140 22.62 -3.31 -3.41
CA LYS A 140 23.58 -4.38 -3.68
C LYS A 140 22.94 -5.77 -3.78
N PHE A 141 21.88 -5.99 -3.00
CA PHE A 141 21.20 -7.28 -2.97
C PHE A 141 20.32 -7.49 -4.20
N TRP A 142 19.56 -6.46 -4.57
CA TRP A 142 18.57 -6.55 -5.66
C TRP A 142 19.11 -6.12 -7.03
N GLU A 143 20.20 -5.38 -7.07
CA GLU A 143 20.81 -4.81 -8.28
C GLU A 143 19.78 -4.14 -9.21
N PRO A 144 18.93 -3.20 -8.69
CA PRO A 144 17.83 -2.65 -9.47
C PRO A 144 18.32 -1.84 -10.68
N ASP A 145 17.60 -1.94 -11.77
CA ASP A 145 17.84 -1.15 -12.98
C ASP A 145 17.52 0.33 -12.78
N THR A 146 16.61 0.63 -11.87
CA THR A 146 16.26 2.01 -11.51
C THR A 146 15.94 2.13 -10.03
N VAL A 147 16.46 3.17 -9.42
CA VAL A 147 16.13 3.62 -8.07
C VAL A 147 15.33 4.90 -8.16
N ILE A 148 14.16 4.94 -7.51
CA ILE A 148 13.28 6.11 -7.44
C ILE A 148 13.30 6.65 -6.02
N VAL A 149 13.63 7.92 -5.86
CA VAL A 149 13.59 8.59 -4.55
C VAL A 149 12.66 9.80 -4.64
N GLU A 150 11.74 9.94 -3.69
CA GLU A 150 10.90 11.13 -3.64
C GLU A 150 11.74 12.36 -3.33
N ALA A 151 11.56 13.41 -4.13
CA ALA A 151 12.27 14.69 -4.00
C ALA A 151 11.68 15.53 -2.85
N LYS A 152 11.67 14.97 -1.64
CA LYS A 152 11.49 15.69 -0.37
C LYS A 152 12.83 16.15 0.16
N ALA A 153 12.83 17.05 1.15
CA ALA A 153 14.05 17.51 1.80
C ALA A 153 14.91 16.34 2.31
N SER A 154 14.26 15.27 2.75
CA SER A 154 14.89 14.03 3.24
C SER A 154 15.48 13.14 2.14
N GLY A 155 14.92 13.12 0.94
CA GLY A 155 15.39 12.28 -0.18
C GLY A 155 16.62 12.85 -0.89
N THR A 156 16.84 14.18 -0.83
CA THR A 156 17.92 14.85 -1.55
C THR A 156 19.31 14.37 -1.12
N PRO A 157 19.66 14.28 0.18
CA PRO A 157 20.95 13.78 0.59
C PRO A 157 21.21 12.32 0.18
N LEU A 158 20.22 11.45 0.32
CA LEU A 158 20.33 10.05 -0.11
C LEU A 158 20.61 9.95 -1.60
N THR A 159 19.86 10.70 -2.43
CA THR A 159 20.05 10.77 -3.88
C THR A 159 21.49 11.21 -4.24
N GLN A 160 22.02 12.22 -3.57
CA GLN A 160 23.37 12.71 -3.83
C GLN A 160 24.43 11.64 -3.54
N GLU A 161 24.32 10.98 -2.38
CA GLU A 161 25.24 9.91 -1.98
C GLU A 161 25.17 8.71 -2.95
N MET A 162 23.98 8.29 -3.32
CA MET A 162 23.81 7.17 -4.26
C MET A 162 24.39 7.50 -5.64
N ARG A 163 24.16 8.72 -6.16
CA ARG A 163 24.71 9.15 -7.45
C ARG A 163 26.22 9.26 -7.45
N GLN A 164 26.85 9.66 -6.33
CA GLN A 164 28.31 9.73 -6.23
C GLN A 164 28.99 8.38 -6.43
N VAL A 165 28.31 7.29 -6.11
CA VAL A 165 28.83 5.93 -6.33
C VAL A 165 28.30 5.28 -7.60
N GLY A 166 27.66 6.06 -8.48
CA GLY A 166 27.20 5.60 -9.79
C GLY A 166 25.85 4.88 -9.82
N ILE A 167 25.07 4.94 -8.75
CA ILE A 167 23.72 4.36 -8.71
C ILE A 167 22.76 5.21 -9.55
N PRO A 168 21.97 4.61 -10.47
CA PRO A 168 21.04 5.33 -11.34
C PRO A 168 19.78 5.75 -10.57
N VAL A 169 19.80 6.93 -9.94
CA VAL A 169 18.69 7.46 -9.16
C VAL A 169 17.87 8.46 -9.96
N VAL A 170 16.57 8.22 -10.04
CA VAL A 170 15.55 9.11 -10.57
C VAL A 170 14.84 9.81 -9.41
N ASN A 171 14.83 11.13 -9.40
CA ASN A 171 14.03 11.87 -8.43
C ASN A 171 12.59 11.97 -8.92
N PHE A 172 11.68 11.56 -8.08
CA PHE A 172 10.24 11.72 -8.30
C PHE A 172 9.74 12.95 -7.54
N THR A 173 9.10 13.87 -8.24
CA THR A 173 8.45 15.04 -7.62
C THR A 173 6.96 14.95 -7.92
N PRO A 174 6.10 14.76 -6.90
CA PRO A 174 4.66 14.78 -7.12
C PRO A 174 4.24 16.11 -7.74
N SER A 175 3.46 16.07 -8.81
CA SER A 175 2.88 17.28 -9.41
C SER A 175 1.76 17.83 -8.52
N ARG A 176 1.49 19.14 -8.60
CA ARG A 176 0.36 19.73 -7.88
C ARG A 176 -0.95 19.10 -8.35
N GLY A 177 -1.74 18.58 -7.40
CA GLY A 177 -3.00 17.86 -7.67
C GLY A 177 -2.84 16.36 -7.92
N ASN A 178 -1.60 15.83 -7.93
CA ASN A 178 -1.33 14.39 -7.97
C ASN A 178 -1.01 13.89 -6.55
N ASP A 179 -2.02 13.89 -5.69
CA ASP A 179 -1.94 13.35 -4.33
C ASP A 179 -1.87 11.80 -4.33
N LYS A 180 -1.65 11.22 -3.16
CA LYS A 180 -1.56 9.75 -2.99
C LYS A 180 -2.82 9.03 -3.51
N VAL A 181 -4.01 9.60 -3.28
CA VAL A 181 -5.29 9.05 -3.73
C VAL A 181 -5.35 8.99 -5.24
N THR A 182 -5.05 10.11 -5.90
CA THR A 182 -5.03 10.19 -7.37
C THR A 182 -4.01 9.21 -7.99
N ARG A 183 -2.83 9.09 -7.39
CA ARG A 183 -1.80 8.14 -7.84
C ARG A 183 -2.26 6.69 -7.71
N LEU A 184 -2.85 6.32 -6.56
CA LEU A 184 -3.33 4.96 -6.37
C LEU A 184 -4.47 4.62 -7.32
N HIS A 185 -5.41 5.55 -7.56
CA HIS A 185 -6.43 5.38 -8.59
C HIS A 185 -5.85 5.20 -9.99
N SER A 186 -4.73 5.87 -10.31
CA SER A 186 -4.12 5.75 -11.64
C SER A 186 -3.56 4.34 -11.91
N VAL A 187 -3.17 3.62 -10.87
CA VAL A 187 -2.58 2.27 -10.97
C VAL A 187 -3.55 1.15 -10.56
N SER A 188 -4.68 1.47 -9.94
CA SER A 188 -5.68 0.48 -9.52
C SER A 188 -6.15 -0.45 -10.66
N PRO A 189 -6.25 -0.03 -11.94
CA PRO A 189 -6.60 -0.93 -13.02
C PRO A 189 -5.60 -2.07 -13.25
N LEU A 190 -4.34 -1.92 -12.87
CA LEU A 190 -3.34 -3.00 -12.95
C LEU A 190 -3.64 -4.11 -11.95
N PHE A 191 -4.10 -3.73 -10.76
CA PHE A 191 -4.53 -4.68 -9.73
C PHE A 191 -5.83 -5.39 -10.13
N GLU A 192 -6.83 -4.63 -10.57
CA GLU A 192 -8.11 -5.16 -11.04
C GLU A 192 -7.93 -6.14 -12.20
N ALA A 193 -6.99 -5.87 -13.10
CA ALA A 193 -6.63 -6.77 -14.20
C ALA A 193 -5.83 -8.01 -13.74
N GLY A 194 -5.49 -8.13 -12.44
CA GLY A 194 -4.71 -9.24 -11.89
C GLY A 194 -3.25 -9.25 -12.36
N MET A 195 -2.68 -8.10 -12.67
CA MET A 195 -1.32 -7.96 -13.17
C MET A 195 -0.30 -7.67 -12.06
N VAL A 196 -0.72 -7.63 -10.79
CA VAL A 196 0.16 -7.35 -9.65
C VAL A 196 0.19 -8.55 -8.72
N TYR A 197 1.39 -9.05 -8.49
CA TYR A 197 1.67 -10.25 -7.69
C TYR A 197 2.41 -9.89 -6.41
N ALA A 198 2.14 -10.64 -5.34
CA ALA A 198 2.87 -10.60 -4.09
C ALA A 198 3.18 -12.01 -3.59
N PRO A 199 4.35 -12.24 -2.98
CA PRO A 199 4.67 -13.54 -2.38
C PRO A 199 3.84 -13.76 -1.10
N ASP A 200 3.70 -15.02 -0.71
CA ASP A 200 3.08 -15.39 0.57
C ASP A 200 4.08 -15.19 1.72
N LYS A 201 4.21 -13.94 2.15
CA LYS A 201 5.13 -13.49 3.20
C LYS A 201 4.47 -12.43 4.08
N THR A 202 4.74 -12.47 5.38
CA THR A 202 4.17 -11.51 6.36
C THR A 202 4.43 -10.05 5.99
N TRP A 203 5.65 -9.73 5.54
CA TRP A 203 5.98 -8.37 5.14
C TRP A 203 5.23 -7.89 3.88
N ALA A 204 4.86 -8.82 2.99
CA ALA A 204 4.01 -8.50 1.82
C ALA A 204 2.56 -8.27 2.25
N ASP A 205 2.07 -9.05 3.21
CA ASP A 205 0.74 -8.86 3.77
C ASP A 205 0.62 -7.49 4.46
N GLU A 206 1.66 -7.02 5.15
CA GLU A 206 1.67 -5.67 5.76
C GLU A 206 1.46 -4.57 4.71
N LEU A 207 2.12 -4.65 3.55
CA LEU A 207 1.93 -3.70 2.46
C LEU A 207 0.52 -3.81 1.85
N ILE A 208 0.03 -5.03 1.63
CA ILE A 208 -1.32 -5.27 1.10
C ILE A 208 -2.37 -4.66 2.03
N GLU A 209 -2.25 -4.89 3.35
CA GLU A 209 -3.14 -4.34 4.36
C GLU A 209 -3.12 -2.81 4.37
N GLU A 210 -1.92 -2.20 4.31
CA GLU A 210 -1.79 -0.75 4.27
C GLU A 210 -2.43 -0.15 3.01
N MET A 211 -2.25 -0.78 1.84
CA MET A 211 -2.88 -0.34 0.60
C MET A 211 -4.40 -0.52 0.62
N ALA A 212 -4.89 -1.62 1.17
CA ALA A 212 -6.33 -1.88 1.28
C ALA A 212 -7.03 -0.94 2.28
N ALA A 213 -6.33 -0.55 3.35
CA ALA A 213 -6.86 0.41 4.33
C ALA A 213 -6.83 1.87 3.84
N PHE A 214 -6.02 2.20 2.83
CA PHE A 214 -5.88 3.57 2.32
C PHE A 214 -7.14 4.04 1.57
N PRO A 215 -7.62 5.31 1.72
CA PRO A 215 -6.97 6.45 2.41
C PRO A 215 -7.30 6.58 3.90
N ASN A 216 -7.96 5.62 4.51
CA ASN A 216 -8.50 5.75 5.86
C ASN A 216 -7.65 5.03 6.92
N GLY A 217 -6.59 4.32 6.50
CA GLY A 217 -5.64 3.67 7.39
C GLY A 217 -4.81 4.66 8.20
N GLU A 218 -4.26 4.21 9.33
CA GLU A 218 -3.37 4.98 10.19
C GLU A 218 -2.03 5.27 9.52
N PHE A 219 -1.58 4.38 8.63
CA PHE A 219 -0.31 4.48 7.89
C PHE A 219 -0.55 4.46 6.38
N ASP A 220 0.29 5.18 5.66
CA ASP A 220 0.24 5.29 4.20
C ASP A 220 1.64 5.37 3.55
N ASP A 221 2.68 5.02 4.31
CA ASP A 221 4.08 5.14 3.87
C ASP A 221 4.41 4.15 2.76
N LEU A 222 3.84 2.94 2.81
CA LEU A 222 4.02 1.92 1.77
C LEU A 222 3.16 2.19 0.52
N VAL A 223 2.06 2.93 0.66
CA VAL A 223 1.20 3.34 -0.48
C VAL A 223 1.96 4.23 -1.47
N ASP A 224 2.96 4.97 -1.01
CA ASP A 224 3.83 5.76 -1.88
C ASP A 224 4.65 4.91 -2.86
N SER A 225 4.71 3.59 -2.70
CA SER A 225 5.22 2.66 -3.73
C SER A 225 4.40 2.65 -5.01
N GLY A 226 3.18 3.19 -5.01
CA GLY A 226 2.40 3.50 -6.22
C GLY A 226 3.16 4.32 -7.27
N LYS A 227 4.17 5.09 -6.87
CA LYS A 227 5.11 5.79 -7.78
C LYS A 227 5.82 4.83 -8.73
N THR A 228 6.23 3.67 -8.23
CA THR A 228 6.88 2.63 -9.03
C THR A 228 5.93 2.08 -10.07
N LEU A 229 4.69 1.82 -9.67
CA LEU A 229 3.63 1.31 -10.54
C LEU A 229 3.26 2.31 -11.65
N GLU A 230 3.22 3.61 -11.34
CA GLU A 230 3.01 4.68 -12.33
C GLU A 230 4.12 4.73 -13.39
N LEU A 231 5.37 4.60 -12.96
CA LEU A 231 6.52 4.58 -13.87
C LEU A 231 6.52 3.35 -14.77
N VAL A 232 6.17 2.19 -14.25
CA VAL A 232 6.03 0.97 -15.07
C VAL A 232 4.91 1.14 -16.07
N ARG A 233 3.73 1.60 -15.66
CA ARG A 233 2.61 1.89 -16.56
C ARG A 233 2.97 2.85 -17.67
N SER A 234 3.86 3.82 -17.42
CA SER A 234 4.26 4.80 -18.43
C SER A 234 5.26 4.26 -19.46
N LYS A 235 5.91 3.12 -19.17
CA LYS A 235 6.92 2.50 -20.04
C LYS A 235 6.40 1.33 -20.85
N TYR A 236 5.32 0.72 -20.39
CA TYR A 236 4.68 -0.47 -20.96
C TYR A 236 3.17 -0.23 -21.13
#